data_a0eaa71842c7c16ffc41f63eee4ca632
#
_entry.id   a0eaa71842c7c16ffc41f63eee4ca632
#
_cell.length_a   1.000
_cell.length_b   1.000
_cell.length_c   1.000
_cell.angle_alpha   90.00
_cell.angle_beta   90.00
_cell.angle_gamma   90.00
#
_symmetry.space_group_name_H-M   'P 1'
#
loop_
_entity.id
_entity.type
_entity.pdbx_description
1 polymer ?
#
loop_
_entity_poly.entity_id
_entity_poly.type
_entity_poly.pdbx_seq_one_letter_code
_entity_poly.pdbx_strand_id
1 'polypeptide(L)'
;CDAKLSADGVPFLLHDSTLERTTSGAGMAGDLAWGALSQLDAGSWHSRAFAGEPIPTLENLARWCLANKHLIDIEIKPTPGLEEKTGQVVAETAARLWQGAAVPPLLTSFRPESLLGALQAAPSLPRGLLLDTLWDGCFGYAEQLKCAAIVCNHALWDAALVAKVHAMGMRALSYTVNDEWAAERLIALGTDGIVTDRVDLFSPA
;
A
#
# COMPACT_ATOMS: atom_id res chain seq x y z
N CYS A 1 0.82 -3.27 3.17
CA CYS A 1 1.80 -2.53 3.98
C CYS A 1 2.08 -1.16 3.35
N ASP A 2 2.65 -0.25 4.15
CA ASP A 2 2.91 1.16 3.78
C ASP A 2 4.40 1.39 3.63
N ALA A 3 4.87 1.66 2.41
CA ALA A 3 6.27 1.85 2.09
C ALA A 3 6.64 3.34 1.91
N LYS A 4 7.67 3.77 2.60
CA LYS A 4 8.29 5.10 2.54
C LYS A 4 9.76 5.02 2.17
N LEU A 5 10.38 6.17 1.89
CA LEU A 5 11.83 6.28 1.75
C LEU A 5 12.43 7.05 2.93
N SER A 6 13.55 6.54 3.44
CA SER A 6 14.45 7.32 4.30
C SER A 6 15.16 8.42 3.49
N ALA A 7 15.78 9.36 4.18
CA ALA A 7 16.54 10.45 3.54
C ALA A 7 17.65 9.95 2.60
N ASP A 8 18.23 8.78 2.90
CA ASP A 8 19.25 8.10 2.09
C ASP A 8 18.68 7.05 1.11
N GLY A 9 17.35 7.02 0.93
CA GLY A 9 16.67 6.27 -0.12
C GLY A 9 16.41 4.80 0.17
N VAL A 10 16.44 4.36 1.43
CA VAL A 10 16.09 2.98 1.81
C VAL A 10 14.58 2.85 1.97
N PRO A 11 13.91 1.90 1.28
CA PRO A 11 12.49 1.62 1.49
C PRO A 11 12.25 0.95 2.84
N PHE A 12 11.43 1.59 3.69
CA PHE A 12 11.04 1.09 5.01
C PHE A 12 9.52 1.19 5.21
N LEU A 13 8.99 0.54 6.24
CA LEU A 13 7.56 0.45 6.47
C LEU A 13 7.13 1.34 7.63
N LEU A 14 6.26 2.29 7.32
CA LEU A 14 5.62 3.15 8.30
C LEU A 14 4.37 3.79 7.67
N HIS A 15 3.24 3.76 8.39
CA HIS A 15 2.00 4.38 7.89
C HIS A 15 2.10 5.91 7.89
N ASP A 16 2.40 6.50 9.05
CA ASP A 16 2.35 7.94 9.26
C ASP A 16 3.53 8.68 8.60
N SER A 17 3.37 9.96 8.38
CA SER A 17 4.47 10.82 7.92
C SER A 17 5.48 11.07 9.03
N THR A 18 5.04 11.01 10.29
CA THR A 18 5.86 11.26 11.47
C THR A 18 6.05 10.00 12.32
N LEU A 19 6.99 10.03 13.25
CA LEU A 19 7.45 8.86 14.01
C LEU A 19 6.72 8.63 15.33
N GLU A 20 6.03 9.63 15.86
CA GLU A 20 5.59 9.70 17.27
C GLU A 20 4.56 8.63 17.64
N ARG A 21 3.64 8.29 16.74
CA ARG A 21 2.50 7.43 17.09
C ARG A 21 2.91 5.97 17.31
N THR A 22 3.83 5.48 16.51
CA THR A 22 4.16 4.04 16.46
C THR A 22 5.64 3.74 16.66
N THR A 23 6.44 4.72 17.06
CA THR A 23 7.87 4.52 17.35
C THR A 23 8.32 5.31 18.57
N SER A 24 9.54 5.04 19.04
CA SER A 24 10.22 5.83 20.07
C SER A 24 10.83 7.14 19.54
N GLY A 25 10.71 7.41 18.24
CA GLY A 25 11.26 8.59 17.58
C GLY A 25 10.29 9.75 17.50
N ALA A 26 10.75 10.88 16.96
CA ALA A 26 9.96 12.08 16.71
C ALA A 26 10.38 12.76 15.41
N GLY A 27 9.44 13.53 14.83
CA GLY A 27 9.63 14.27 13.59
C GLY A 27 9.29 13.50 12.34
N MET A 28 9.59 14.09 11.16
CA MET A 28 9.28 13.50 9.88
C MET A 28 10.17 12.29 9.60
N ALA A 29 9.57 11.14 9.35
CA ALA A 29 10.28 9.90 9.10
C ALA A 29 11.19 9.97 7.85
N GLY A 30 10.73 10.64 6.79
CA GLY A 30 11.48 10.82 5.56
C GLY A 30 12.72 11.72 5.67
N ASP A 31 12.86 12.48 6.74
CA ASP A 31 14.02 13.37 6.97
C ASP A 31 15.21 12.64 7.60
N LEU A 32 15.00 11.42 8.10
CA LEU A 32 16.04 10.64 8.75
C LEU A 32 16.65 9.60 7.82
N ALA A 33 17.99 9.44 7.91
CA ALA A 33 18.67 8.33 7.25
C ALA A 33 18.30 6.98 7.90
N TRP A 34 18.40 5.91 7.13
CA TRP A 34 18.04 4.57 7.59
C TRP A 34 18.81 4.15 8.86
N GLY A 35 20.08 4.53 8.96
CA GLY A 35 20.89 4.24 10.16
C GLY A 35 20.29 4.77 11.46
N ALA A 36 19.57 5.91 11.43
CA ALA A 36 18.85 6.45 12.59
C ALA A 36 17.50 5.76 12.77
N LEU A 37 16.71 5.58 11.68
CA LEU A 37 15.41 4.92 11.73
C LEU A 37 15.48 3.50 12.28
N SER A 38 16.49 2.74 11.89
CA SER A 38 16.68 1.35 12.29
C SER A 38 16.98 1.14 13.78
N GLN A 39 17.29 2.20 14.53
CA GLN A 39 17.55 2.15 15.97
C GLN A 39 16.30 2.45 16.81
N LEU A 40 15.20 2.83 16.17
CA LEU A 40 13.95 3.17 16.86
C LEU A 40 13.20 1.90 17.26
N ASP A 41 12.61 1.93 18.45
CA ASP A 41 11.65 0.94 18.88
C ASP A 41 10.30 1.25 18.23
N ALA A 42 9.79 0.32 17.43
CA ALA A 42 8.50 0.39 16.74
C ALA A 42 7.49 -0.63 17.27
N GLY A 43 7.75 -1.25 18.43
CA GLY A 43 6.87 -2.27 19.01
C GLY A 43 6.27 -1.89 20.37
N SER A 44 6.99 -1.15 21.20
CA SER A 44 6.55 -0.79 22.58
C SER A 44 5.25 -0.03 22.63
N TRP A 45 4.92 0.76 21.62
CA TRP A 45 3.65 1.50 21.53
C TRP A 45 2.43 0.57 21.53
N HIS A 46 2.58 -0.63 20.95
CA HIS A 46 1.50 -1.62 20.90
C HIS A 46 1.39 -2.38 22.22
N SER A 47 2.50 -2.99 22.68
CA SER A 47 2.56 -3.64 23.98
C SER A 47 4.01 -3.94 24.39
N ARG A 48 4.22 -4.21 25.71
CA ARG A 48 5.54 -4.59 26.25
C ARG A 48 6.12 -5.87 25.62
N ALA A 49 5.27 -6.73 25.07
CA ALA A 49 5.70 -7.97 24.42
C ALA A 49 6.49 -7.71 23.13
N PHE A 50 6.27 -6.55 22.51
CA PHE A 50 6.94 -6.14 21.27
C PHE A 50 8.01 -5.06 21.49
N ALA A 51 8.40 -4.82 22.75
CA ALA A 51 9.42 -3.83 23.05
C ALA A 51 10.76 -4.20 22.39
N GLY A 52 11.35 -3.23 21.68
CA GLY A 52 12.61 -3.41 20.95
C GLY A 52 12.46 -3.92 19.52
N GLU A 53 11.25 -4.16 19.03
CA GLU A 53 11.03 -4.45 17.60
C GLU A 53 11.40 -3.23 16.76
N PRO A 54 12.28 -3.39 15.76
CA PRO A 54 12.71 -2.27 14.92
C PRO A 54 11.68 -1.96 13.83
N ILE A 55 11.77 -0.77 13.22
CA ILE A 55 11.07 -0.47 11.98
C ILE A 55 11.52 -1.47 10.90
N PRO A 56 10.62 -2.20 10.22
CA PRO A 56 11.03 -3.15 9.18
C PRO A 56 11.36 -2.42 7.87
N THR A 57 12.30 -2.98 7.09
CA THR A 57 12.48 -2.60 5.68
C THR A 57 11.48 -3.32 4.79
N LEU A 58 11.21 -2.76 3.60
CA LEU A 58 10.44 -3.46 2.57
C LEU A 58 11.10 -4.80 2.21
N GLU A 59 12.43 -4.87 2.20
CA GLU A 59 13.16 -6.11 1.91
C GLU A 59 12.91 -7.19 2.97
N ASN A 60 12.89 -6.84 4.26
CA ASN A 60 12.62 -7.79 5.34
C ASN A 60 11.21 -8.38 5.22
N LEU A 61 10.21 -7.52 4.97
CA LEU A 61 8.83 -7.98 4.77
C LEU A 61 8.70 -8.82 3.50
N ALA A 62 9.31 -8.42 2.40
CA ALA A 62 9.30 -9.18 1.14
C ALA A 62 9.82 -10.60 1.33
N ARG A 63 10.97 -10.75 2.00
CA ARG A 63 11.56 -12.06 2.30
C ARG A 63 10.61 -12.93 3.13
N TRP A 64 9.97 -12.33 4.12
CA TRP A 64 8.99 -13.04 4.95
C TRP A 64 7.75 -13.47 4.15
N CYS A 65 7.18 -12.57 3.34
CA CYS A 65 6.03 -12.88 2.49
C CYS A 65 6.33 -14.02 1.51
N LEU A 66 7.47 -13.95 0.83
CA LEU A 66 7.88 -14.98 -0.14
C LEU A 66 8.11 -16.35 0.53
N ALA A 67 8.77 -16.37 1.69
CA ALA A 67 9.00 -17.61 2.44
C ALA A 67 7.70 -18.27 2.92
N ASN A 68 6.68 -17.47 3.23
CA ASN A 68 5.38 -17.94 3.72
C ASN A 68 4.27 -17.97 2.64
N LYS A 69 4.61 -17.65 1.38
CA LYS A 69 3.68 -17.62 0.24
C LYS A 69 2.52 -16.62 0.43
N HIS A 70 2.75 -15.55 1.15
CA HIS A 70 1.77 -14.47 1.29
C HIS A 70 1.78 -13.56 0.06
N LEU A 71 0.59 -13.22 -0.40
CA LEU A 71 0.40 -12.13 -1.37
C LEU A 71 0.45 -10.80 -0.62
N ILE A 72 0.82 -9.72 -1.30
CA ILE A 72 0.97 -8.42 -0.65
C ILE A 72 0.51 -7.28 -1.55
N ASP A 73 -0.16 -6.31 -0.93
CA ASP A 73 -0.34 -4.96 -1.43
C ASP A 73 0.68 -4.03 -0.73
N ILE A 74 1.41 -3.26 -1.52
CA ILE A 74 2.39 -2.28 -1.06
C ILE A 74 1.85 -0.88 -1.38
N GLU A 75 1.32 -0.19 -0.38
CA GLU A 75 0.96 1.20 -0.52
C GLU A 75 2.21 2.08 -0.54
N ILE A 76 2.36 2.86 -1.59
CA ILE A 76 3.46 3.83 -1.72
C ILE A 76 3.03 5.12 -1.04
N LYS A 77 3.67 5.43 0.10
CA LYS A 77 3.41 6.63 0.93
C LYS A 77 4.59 7.61 0.86
N PRO A 78 4.62 8.51 -0.12
CA PRO A 78 5.76 9.41 -0.30
C PRO A 78 5.84 10.47 0.79
N THR A 79 7.05 10.95 1.05
CA THR A 79 7.28 12.26 1.64
C THR A 79 6.87 13.33 0.61
N PRO A 80 6.18 14.42 1.00
CA PRO A 80 5.78 15.47 0.07
C PRO A 80 6.97 16.01 -0.76
N GLY A 81 6.76 16.07 -2.07
CA GLY A 81 7.80 16.46 -3.04
C GLY A 81 8.68 15.32 -3.54
N LEU A 82 8.52 14.09 -2.99
CA LEU A 82 9.26 12.90 -3.41
C LEU A 82 8.33 11.80 -3.98
N GLU A 83 7.15 12.17 -4.47
CA GLU A 83 6.11 11.24 -4.89
C GLU A 83 6.62 10.29 -5.98
N GLU A 84 7.08 10.84 -7.10
CA GLU A 84 7.57 10.05 -8.24
C GLU A 84 8.82 9.24 -7.86
N LYS A 85 9.74 9.85 -7.12
CA LYS A 85 10.96 9.17 -6.65
C LYS A 85 10.65 8.00 -5.72
N THR A 86 9.69 8.17 -4.80
CA THR A 86 9.28 7.08 -3.90
C THR A 86 8.68 5.94 -4.71
N GLY A 87 7.79 6.26 -5.66
CA GLY A 87 7.20 5.27 -6.56
C GLY A 87 8.26 4.49 -7.34
N GLN A 88 9.23 5.19 -7.91
CA GLN A 88 10.35 4.58 -8.65
C GLN A 88 11.12 3.58 -7.78
N VAL A 89 11.63 4.03 -6.62
CA VAL A 89 12.51 3.19 -5.76
C VAL A 89 11.75 2.00 -5.17
N VAL A 90 10.50 2.20 -4.74
CA VAL A 90 9.67 1.09 -4.22
C VAL A 90 9.41 0.06 -5.32
N ALA A 91 9.08 0.50 -6.54
CA ALA A 91 8.81 -0.40 -7.65
C ALA A 91 10.05 -1.16 -8.13
N GLU A 92 11.22 -0.50 -8.25
CA GLU A 92 12.49 -1.15 -8.56
C GLU A 92 12.85 -2.21 -7.51
N THR A 93 12.67 -1.87 -6.23
CA THR A 93 12.91 -2.79 -5.11
C THR A 93 11.97 -3.99 -5.17
N ALA A 94 10.67 -3.74 -5.37
CA ALA A 94 9.68 -4.79 -5.48
C ALA A 94 9.95 -5.71 -6.69
N ALA A 95 10.24 -5.14 -7.88
CA ALA A 95 10.55 -5.92 -9.07
C ALA A 95 11.75 -6.84 -8.86
N ARG A 96 12.79 -6.37 -8.20
CA ARG A 96 13.98 -7.17 -7.85
C ARG A 96 13.65 -8.29 -6.86
N LEU A 97 12.89 -7.98 -5.80
CA LEU A 97 12.62 -8.92 -4.72
C LEU A 97 11.65 -10.03 -5.13
N TRP A 98 10.65 -9.72 -5.95
CA TRP A 98 9.67 -10.70 -6.47
C TRP A 98 10.05 -11.28 -7.83
N GLN A 99 11.30 -11.11 -8.27
CA GLN A 99 11.77 -11.72 -9.51
C GLN A 99 11.58 -13.25 -9.48
N GLY A 100 10.80 -13.79 -10.41
CA GLY A 100 10.49 -15.22 -10.49
C GLY A 100 9.37 -15.70 -9.56
N ALA A 101 8.77 -14.84 -8.76
CA ALA A 101 7.58 -15.18 -7.99
C ALA A 101 6.37 -15.40 -8.90
N ALA A 102 5.51 -16.36 -8.54
CA ALA A 102 4.31 -16.68 -9.33
C ALA A 102 3.30 -15.52 -9.38
N VAL A 103 3.20 -14.75 -8.29
CA VAL A 103 2.32 -13.58 -8.18
C VAL A 103 3.16 -12.39 -7.72
N PRO A 104 3.24 -11.32 -8.53
CA PRO A 104 3.91 -10.09 -8.12
C PRO A 104 3.09 -9.33 -7.07
N PRO A 105 3.71 -8.40 -6.32
CA PRO A 105 2.96 -7.52 -5.42
C PRO A 105 2.09 -6.54 -6.22
N LEU A 106 0.96 -6.13 -5.63
CA LEU A 106 0.21 -4.97 -6.08
C LEU A 106 0.89 -3.72 -5.51
N LEU A 107 1.06 -2.68 -6.32
CA LEU A 107 1.55 -1.38 -5.86
C LEU A 107 0.41 -0.38 -5.85
N THR A 108 0.06 0.17 -4.69
CA THR A 108 -1.02 1.14 -4.56
C THR A 108 -0.54 2.50 -4.09
N SER A 109 -1.25 3.55 -4.40
CA SER A 109 -1.02 4.90 -3.85
C SER A 109 -2.22 5.81 -4.05
N PHE A 110 -2.38 6.77 -3.12
CA PHE A 110 -3.26 7.93 -3.27
C PHE A 110 -2.65 8.99 -4.20
N ARG A 111 -1.37 8.87 -4.54
CA ARG A 111 -0.62 9.83 -5.34
C ARG A 111 -0.39 9.29 -6.76
N PRO A 112 -1.07 9.85 -7.77
CA PRO A 112 -0.84 9.45 -9.17
C PRO A 112 0.63 9.56 -9.58
N GLU A 113 1.36 10.55 -9.05
CA GLU A 113 2.78 10.76 -9.33
C GLU A 113 3.63 9.58 -8.83
N SER A 114 3.27 8.98 -7.68
CA SER A 114 3.95 7.78 -7.18
C SER A 114 3.70 6.58 -8.09
N LEU A 115 2.47 6.43 -8.58
CA LEU A 115 2.16 5.37 -9.55
C LEU A 115 2.82 5.60 -10.91
N LEU A 116 3.04 6.87 -11.30
CA LEU A 116 3.82 7.20 -12.50
C LEU A 116 5.27 6.75 -12.35
N GLY A 117 5.92 7.09 -11.24
CA GLY A 117 7.27 6.62 -10.94
C GLY A 117 7.36 5.08 -10.94
N ALA A 118 6.36 4.41 -10.35
CA ALA A 118 6.29 2.96 -10.35
C ALA A 118 6.09 2.37 -11.76
N LEU A 119 5.24 3.00 -12.60
CA LEU A 119 5.04 2.59 -13.99
C LEU A 119 6.31 2.71 -14.82
N GLN A 120 7.06 3.79 -14.65
CA GLN A 120 8.31 4.02 -15.38
C GLN A 120 9.39 3.02 -14.98
N ALA A 121 9.52 2.74 -13.68
CA ALA A 121 10.58 1.89 -13.14
C ALA A 121 10.31 0.38 -13.32
N ALA A 122 9.05 -0.05 -13.13
CA ALA A 122 8.65 -1.45 -13.20
C ALA A 122 7.28 -1.60 -13.88
N PRO A 123 7.18 -1.41 -15.20
CA PRO A 123 5.91 -1.40 -15.93
C PRO A 123 5.12 -2.70 -15.84
N SER A 124 5.78 -3.82 -15.56
CA SER A 124 5.14 -5.14 -15.43
C SER A 124 4.44 -5.37 -14.08
N LEU A 125 4.77 -4.61 -13.03
CA LEU A 125 4.09 -4.75 -11.74
C LEU A 125 2.67 -4.16 -11.81
N PRO A 126 1.66 -4.84 -11.27
CA PRO A 126 0.31 -4.31 -11.20
C PRO A 126 0.24 -3.09 -10.27
N ARG A 127 -0.57 -2.11 -10.65
CA ARG A 127 -0.80 -0.87 -9.88
C ARG A 127 -2.26 -0.69 -9.58
N GLY A 128 -2.56 -0.02 -8.44
CA GLY A 128 -3.90 0.36 -8.04
C GLY A 128 -3.96 1.82 -7.58
N LEU A 129 -4.93 2.58 -8.08
CA LEU A 129 -5.16 3.96 -7.62
C LEU A 129 -6.05 3.92 -6.39
N LEU A 130 -5.56 4.48 -5.27
CA LEU A 130 -6.31 4.67 -4.03
C LEU A 130 -7.14 5.96 -4.10
N LEU A 131 -8.40 5.87 -3.71
CA LEU A 131 -9.34 6.99 -3.74
C LEU A 131 -10.11 7.08 -2.42
N ASP A 132 -9.91 8.17 -1.68
CA ASP A 132 -10.74 8.52 -0.53
C ASP A 132 -12.02 9.25 -0.94
N THR A 133 -11.95 10.00 -2.04
CA THR A 133 -13.07 10.66 -2.70
C THR A 133 -12.94 10.50 -4.23
N LEU A 134 -14.07 10.57 -4.93
CA LEU A 134 -14.05 10.61 -6.40
C LEU A 134 -13.79 12.04 -6.85
N TRP A 135 -12.65 12.30 -7.45
CA TRP A 135 -12.30 13.59 -8.05
C TRP A 135 -12.33 13.50 -9.58
N ASP A 136 -12.54 14.66 -10.23
CA ASP A 136 -12.67 14.74 -11.68
C ASP A 136 -11.41 14.23 -12.38
N GLY A 137 -11.59 13.25 -13.28
CA GLY A 137 -10.50 12.66 -14.04
C GLY A 137 -9.77 11.49 -13.38
N CYS A 138 -10.12 11.07 -12.14
CA CYS A 138 -9.44 9.98 -11.44
C CYS A 138 -9.37 8.67 -12.26
N PHE A 139 -10.44 8.32 -12.96
CA PHE A 139 -10.46 7.13 -13.84
C PHE A 139 -9.55 7.28 -15.06
N GLY A 140 -9.49 8.48 -15.67
CA GLY A 140 -8.57 8.75 -16.76
C GLY A 140 -7.12 8.64 -16.34
N TYR A 141 -6.78 9.08 -15.12
CA TYR A 141 -5.46 8.84 -14.54
C TYR A 141 -5.17 7.36 -14.33
N ALA A 142 -6.13 6.60 -13.79
CA ALA A 142 -5.97 5.17 -13.61
C ALA A 142 -5.69 4.43 -14.93
N GLU A 143 -6.37 4.81 -16.02
CA GLU A 143 -6.11 4.27 -17.37
C GLU A 143 -4.72 4.64 -17.87
N GLN A 144 -4.32 5.92 -17.79
CA GLN A 144 -3.01 6.39 -18.22
C GLN A 144 -1.87 5.72 -17.45
N LEU A 145 -2.06 5.46 -16.16
CA LEU A 145 -1.14 4.77 -15.29
C LEU A 145 -1.21 3.23 -15.43
N LYS A 146 -2.08 2.73 -16.31
CA LYS A 146 -2.30 1.29 -16.54
C LYS A 146 -2.57 0.56 -15.23
N CYS A 147 -3.43 1.12 -14.39
CA CYS A 147 -3.83 0.49 -13.14
C CYS A 147 -4.59 -0.81 -13.40
N ALA A 148 -4.31 -1.82 -12.59
CA ALA A 148 -5.04 -3.08 -12.55
C ALA A 148 -6.22 -3.04 -11.58
N ALA A 149 -6.25 -2.03 -10.69
CA ALA A 149 -7.28 -1.89 -9.68
C ALA A 149 -7.59 -0.42 -9.37
N ILE A 150 -8.83 -0.19 -8.96
CA ILE A 150 -9.27 0.99 -8.20
C ILE A 150 -9.53 0.54 -6.78
N VAL A 151 -8.95 1.23 -5.80
CA VAL A 151 -9.05 0.90 -4.37
C VAL A 151 -9.73 2.07 -3.67
N CYS A 152 -11.03 1.96 -3.40
CA CYS A 152 -11.81 3.07 -2.84
C CYS A 152 -12.10 2.89 -1.35
N ASN A 153 -12.28 4.04 -0.67
CA ASN A 153 -13.04 4.05 0.58
C ASN A 153 -14.36 3.28 0.36
N HIS A 154 -14.64 2.35 1.27
CA HIS A 154 -15.76 1.42 1.13
C HIS A 154 -17.14 2.11 0.94
N ALA A 155 -17.29 3.34 1.49
CA ALA A 155 -18.52 4.11 1.37
C ALA A 155 -18.81 4.64 -0.04
N LEU A 156 -17.78 4.72 -0.91
CA LEU A 156 -17.91 5.23 -2.27
C LEU A 156 -18.55 4.23 -3.25
N TRP A 157 -18.48 2.93 -2.93
CA TRP A 157 -18.95 1.89 -3.84
C TRP A 157 -20.48 1.83 -3.92
N ASP A 158 -20.96 1.86 -5.15
CA ASP A 158 -22.30 1.48 -5.57
C ASP A 158 -22.22 0.56 -6.80
N ALA A 159 -23.35 0.01 -7.22
CA ALA A 159 -23.40 -0.92 -8.35
C ALA A 159 -22.93 -0.29 -9.67
N ALA A 160 -23.18 1.00 -9.87
CA ALA A 160 -22.78 1.71 -11.09
C ALA A 160 -21.26 1.92 -11.12
N LEU A 161 -20.65 2.24 -9.99
CA LEU A 161 -19.21 2.43 -9.88
C LEU A 161 -18.46 1.10 -10.04
N VAL A 162 -18.93 0.01 -9.42
CA VAL A 162 -18.36 -1.33 -9.62
C VAL A 162 -18.44 -1.73 -11.09
N ALA A 163 -19.59 -1.60 -11.72
CA ALA A 163 -19.76 -1.92 -13.14
C ALA A 163 -18.85 -1.08 -14.04
N LYS A 164 -18.68 0.21 -13.73
CA LYS A 164 -17.76 1.11 -14.45
C LYS A 164 -16.32 0.62 -14.36
N VAL A 165 -15.83 0.32 -13.16
CA VAL A 165 -14.45 -0.14 -12.93
C VAL A 165 -14.19 -1.48 -13.64
N HIS A 166 -15.15 -2.41 -13.57
CA HIS A 166 -15.06 -3.68 -14.29
C HIS A 166 -15.08 -3.50 -15.80
N ALA A 167 -15.89 -2.58 -16.33
CA ALA A 167 -15.91 -2.28 -17.76
C ALA A 167 -14.58 -1.70 -18.27
N MET A 168 -13.80 -1.08 -17.38
CA MET A 168 -12.44 -0.61 -17.67
C MET A 168 -11.37 -1.72 -17.55
N GLY A 169 -11.77 -2.96 -17.22
CA GLY A 169 -10.87 -4.09 -17.02
C GLY A 169 -10.07 -4.06 -15.72
N MET A 170 -10.50 -3.25 -14.75
CA MET A 170 -9.85 -3.10 -13.46
C MET A 170 -10.61 -3.84 -12.35
N ARG A 171 -9.92 -4.18 -11.27
CA ARG A 171 -10.52 -4.72 -10.05
C ARG A 171 -11.05 -3.61 -9.17
N ALA A 172 -12.18 -3.87 -8.51
CA ALA A 172 -12.80 -3.00 -7.52
C ALA A 172 -12.44 -3.48 -6.11
N LEU A 173 -11.50 -2.79 -5.44
CA LEU A 173 -11.05 -3.11 -4.10
C LEU A 173 -11.53 -2.04 -3.11
N SER A 174 -11.74 -2.41 -1.86
CA SER A 174 -12.29 -1.54 -0.82
C SER A 174 -11.41 -1.43 0.41
N TYR A 175 -11.26 -0.26 1.00
CA TYR A 175 -10.65 -0.01 2.30
C TYR A 175 -11.51 0.93 3.15
N THR A 176 -11.36 1.03 4.45
CA THR A 176 -10.98 -0.03 5.35
C THR A 176 -12.26 -0.68 5.86
N VAL A 177 -12.42 -1.96 5.65
CA VAL A 177 -13.67 -2.69 5.90
C VAL A 177 -13.52 -3.49 7.20
N ASN A 178 -14.05 -2.94 8.30
CA ASN A 178 -13.92 -3.52 9.63
C ASN A 178 -15.23 -4.08 10.21
N ASP A 179 -16.32 -3.93 9.47
CA ASP A 179 -17.67 -4.33 9.87
C ASP A 179 -18.24 -5.39 8.91
N GLU A 180 -18.89 -6.43 9.44
CA GLU A 180 -19.50 -7.51 8.65
C GLU A 180 -20.55 -6.98 7.67
N TRP A 181 -21.41 -6.04 8.12
CA TRP A 181 -22.43 -5.46 7.26
C TRP A 181 -21.84 -4.72 6.05
N ALA A 182 -20.70 -4.04 6.23
CA ALA A 182 -20.00 -3.38 5.13
C ALA A 182 -19.41 -4.40 4.15
N ALA A 183 -18.84 -5.49 4.66
CA ALA A 183 -18.32 -6.57 3.85
C ALA A 183 -19.44 -7.25 3.04
N GLU A 184 -20.56 -7.61 3.69
CA GLU A 184 -21.72 -8.20 3.01
C GLU A 184 -22.27 -7.30 1.90
N ARG A 185 -22.40 -6.00 2.17
CA ARG A 185 -22.80 -5.01 1.18
C ARG A 185 -21.87 -4.98 -0.03
N LEU A 186 -20.56 -4.96 0.19
CA LEU A 186 -19.54 -4.92 -0.86
C LEU A 186 -19.54 -6.21 -1.68
N ILE A 187 -19.68 -7.36 -1.05
CA ILE A 187 -19.83 -8.65 -1.73
C ILE A 187 -21.09 -8.63 -2.62
N ALA A 188 -22.23 -8.15 -2.10
CA ALA A 188 -23.46 -8.04 -2.86
C ALA A 188 -23.36 -7.06 -4.06
N LEU A 189 -22.51 -6.03 -3.96
CA LEU A 189 -22.20 -5.11 -5.05
C LEU A 189 -21.26 -5.74 -6.09
N GLY A 190 -20.60 -6.84 -5.77
CA GLY A 190 -19.65 -7.52 -6.66
C GLY A 190 -18.25 -6.92 -6.66
N THR A 191 -17.80 -6.29 -5.54
CA THR A 191 -16.40 -5.88 -5.41
C THR A 191 -15.48 -7.09 -5.33
N ASP A 192 -14.21 -6.93 -5.74
CA ASP A 192 -13.26 -8.03 -5.90
C ASP A 192 -12.45 -8.34 -4.63
N GLY A 193 -12.41 -7.42 -3.66
CA GLY A 193 -11.67 -7.64 -2.41
C GLY A 193 -11.80 -6.49 -1.42
N ILE A 194 -11.40 -6.77 -0.20
CA ILE A 194 -11.39 -5.82 0.92
C ILE A 194 -10.02 -5.73 1.57
N VAL A 195 -9.69 -4.54 2.07
CA VAL A 195 -8.60 -4.26 2.99
C VAL A 195 -9.22 -4.05 4.36
N THR A 196 -8.74 -4.76 5.37
CA THR A 196 -9.30 -4.77 6.73
C THR A 196 -8.21 -4.82 7.80
N ASP A 197 -8.47 -4.22 8.95
CA ASP A 197 -7.67 -4.40 10.18
C ASP A 197 -8.14 -5.63 11.00
N ARG A 198 -9.31 -6.17 10.67
CA ARG A 198 -10.00 -7.23 11.41
C ARG A 198 -9.66 -8.60 10.84
N VAL A 199 -8.36 -8.94 10.87
CA VAL A 199 -7.88 -10.28 10.44
C VAL A 199 -8.40 -11.43 11.32
N ASP A 200 -8.95 -11.10 12.50
CA ASP A 200 -9.66 -12.03 13.39
C ASP A 200 -11.07 -12.35 12.89
N LEU A 201 -11.69 -11.46 12.13
CA LEU A 201 -13.07 -11.56 11.65
C LEU A 201 -13.15 -12.05 10.20
N PHE A 202 -12.21 -11.66 9.36
CA PHE A 202 -12.20 -11.99 7.94
C PHE A 202 -11.03 -12.92 7.61
N SER A 203 -11.33 -14.12 7.09
CA SER A 203 -10.33 -15.05 6.56
C SER A 203 -10.20 -14.85 5.05
N PRO A 204 -8.99 -14.90 4.50
CA PRO A 204 -8.82 -14.98 3.05
C PRO A 204 -9.43 -16.28 2.53
N ALA A 205 -10.13 -16.19 1.39
CA ALA A 205 -10.76 -17.31 0.73
C ALA A 205 -9.73 -18.21 0.02
#